data_17672e1b4576ed4357ed4f88ab1fb6c6
#
_entry.id   17672e1b4576ed4357ed4f88ab1fb6c6
#
_cell.length_a   1.000
_cell.length_b   1.000
_cell.length_c   1.000
_cell.angle_alpha   90.00
_cell.angle_beta   90.00
_cell.angle_gamma   90.00
#
_symmetry.space_group_name_H-M   'P 1'
#
loop_
_entity.id
_entity.type
_entity.pdbx_description
1 polymer ?
#
loop_
_entity_poly.entity_id
_entity_poly.type
_entity_poly.pdbx_seq_one_letter_code
_entity_poly.pdbx_strand_id
1 'polypeptide(L)'
;MNNGLLLWVDDEVELLKAHIIFLEKKGYQVVTVSNGADAIEQCRQQTFDLILLDEMMPGLSGLETLQQIKDIQPATPVVMCTKSEEEDIMNQAIGSKIADYLIKPVNPNQILLSLKKNIHQREIVSEVTQSSYQQEYQQLAMQIMDSRTWKDWMDIYRRLVKWELELSSTNSPMTEMLQMQKEEANLGFAKYVSKNYLDWMQQLASLSQNEER
;
A
#
# COMPACT_ATOMS: atom_id res chain seq x y z
N MET A 1 20.64 9.60 -9.48
CA MET A 1 19.30 9.06 -9.28
C MET A 1 19.35 8.20 -8.03
N ASN A 2 18.44 8.38 -7.09
CA ASN A 2 18.34 7.54 -5.90
C ASN A 2 17.37 6.40 -6.23
N ASN A 3 17.85 5.14 -6.26
CA ASN A 3 17.05 3.97 -6.61
C ASN A 3 16.42 3.30 -5.38
N GLY A 4 16.60 3.87 -4.21
CA GLY A 4 15.99 3.43 -2.95
C GLY A 4 16.96 3.40 -1.77
N LEU A 5 16.37 3.44 -0.57
CA LEU A 5 17.05 3.33 0.72
C LEU A 5 16.88 1.90 1.26
N LEU A 6 18.00 1.20 1.45
CA LEU A 6 18.04 -0.18 1.91
C LEU A 6 18.53 -0.25 3.35
N LEU A 7 17.95 -1.13 4.15
CA LEU A 7 18.53 -1.58 5.41
C LEU A 7 19.14 -2.97 5.20
N TRP A 8 20.39 -3.16 5.56
CA TRP A 8 21.04 -4.46 5.57
C TRP A 8 21.43 -4.86 6.99
N VAL A 9 20.81 -5.90 7.46
CA VAL A 9 20.96 -6.43 8.82
C VAL A 9 21.74 -7.74 8.76
N ASP A 10 22.98 -7.75 9.27
CA ASP A 10 23.86 -8.91 9.20
C ASP A 10 24.99 -8.72 10.24
N ASP A 11 25.27 -9.69 11.06
CA ASP A 11 26.32 -9.59 12.08
C ASP A 11 27.74 -9.56 11.50
N GLU A 12 27.91 -10.02 10.25
CA GLU A 12 29.18 -10.01 9.51
C GLU A 12 29.28 -8.80 8.54
N VAL A 13 28.79 -7.60 8.91
CA VAL A 13 28.77 -6.37 8.08
C VAL A 13 30.11 -6.08 7.38
N GLU A 14 31.23 -6.35 8.05
CA GLU A 14 32.57 -6.12 7.48
C GLU A 14 32.82 -6.92 6.19
N LEU A 15 32.21 -8.11 6.07
CA LEU A 15 32.33 -8.96 4.89
C LEU A 15 31.45 -8.46 3.73
N LEU A 16 30.50 -7.59 3.99
CA LEU A 16 29.53 -7.08 3.00
C LEU A 16 30.02 -5.85 2.24
N LYS A 17 31.19 -5.30 2.56
CA LYS A 17 31.71 -4.04 1.97
C LYS A 17 31.69 -4.03 0.43
N ALA A 18 32.09 -5.14 -0.19
CA ALA A 18 32.09 -5.23 -1.66
C ALA A 18 30.68 -5.17 -2.26
N HIS A 19 29.69 -5.78 -1.59
CA HIS A 19 28.29 -5.78 -1.98
C HIS A 19 27.68 -4.40 -1.80
N ILE A 20 27.98 -3.73 -0.69
CA ILE A 20 27.51 -2.36 -0.39
C ILE A 20 28.00 -1.39 -1.46
N ILE A 21 29.33 -1.40 -1.76
CA ILE A 21 29.92 -0.57 -2.83
C ILE A 21 29.27 -0.86 -4.19
N PHE A 22 28.97 -2.13 -4.47
CA PHE A 22 28.28 -2.49 -5.72
C PHE A 22 26.87 -1.89 -5.78
N LEU A 23 26.09 -1.96 -4.71
CA LEU A 23 24.74 -1.43 -4.65
C LEU A 23 24.73 0.10 -4.69
N GLU A 24 25.66 0.76 -4.01
CA GLU A 24 25.83 2.22 -4.05
C GLU A 24 26.17 2.71 -5.48
N LYS A 25 27.04 2.00 -6.20
CA LYS A 25 27.30 2.28 -7.63
C LYS A 25 26.09 2.08 -8.52
N LYS A 26 25.09 1.31 -8.06
CA LYS A 26 23.80 1.14 -8.74
C LYS A 26 22.75 2.16 -8.30
N GLY A 27 23.13 3.14 -7.46
CA GLY A 27 22.28 4.24 -7.03
C GLY A 27 21.42 3.95 -5.80
N TYR A 28 21.65 2.84 -5.09
CA TYR A 28 20.99 2.58 -3.81
C TYR A 28 21.76 3.21 -2.65
N GLN A 29 21.04 3.65 -1.63
CA GLN A 29 21.64 4.00 -0.35
C GLN A 29 21.50 2.80 0.59
N VAL A 30 22.57 2.43 1.30
CA VAL A 30 22.59 1.25 2.17
C VAL A 30 22.93 1.67 3.61
N VAL A 31 21.98 1.46 4.52
CA VAL A 31 22.21 1.53 5.96
C VAL A 31 22.48 0.13 6.45
N THR A 32 23.51 -0.06 7.28
CA THR A 32 23.87 -1.36 7.83
C THR A 32 23.77 -1.38 9.34
N VAL A 33 23.26 -2.47 9.89
CA VAL A 33 23.25 -2.75 11.33
C VAL A 33 23.65 -4.22 11.56
N SER A 34 24.22 -4.52 12.71
CA SER A 34 24.80 -5.83 13.00
C SER A 34 23.91 -6.74 13.85
N ASN A 35 22.70 -6.33 14.19
CA ASN A 35 21.78 -7.10 15.01
C ASN A 35 20.30 -6.68 14.81
N GLY A 36 19.39 -7.56 15.25
CA GLY A 36 17.95 -7.32 15.10
C GLY A 36 17.41 -6.16 15.92
N ALA A 37 17.95 -5.88 17.10
CA ALA A 37 17.47 -4.77 17.96
C ALA A 37 17.74 -3.41 17.30
N ASP A 38 18.93 -3.21 16.75
CA ASP A 38 19.26 -1.99 16.00
C ASP A 38 18.45 -1.87 14.72
N ALA A 39 18.16 -2.99 14.05
CA ALA A 39 17.30 -3.00 12.88
C ALA A 39 15.87 -2.50 13.19
N ILE A 40 15.30 -2.98 14.28
CA ILE A 40 13.97 -2.55 14.75
C ILE A 40 13.98 -1.06 15.10
N GLU A 41 15.02 -0.58 15.76
CA GLU A 41 15.15 0.84 16.11
C GLU A 41 15.29 1.71 14.85
N GLN A 42 16.08 1.30 13.85
CA GLN A 42 16.16 1.97 12.55
C GLN A 42 14.79 2.03 11.85
N CYS A 43 14.01 0.96 11.89
CA CYS A 43 12.67 0.93 11.31
C CYS A 43 11.66 1.82 12.05
N ARG A 44 11.89 2.19 13.32
CA ARG A 44 11.09 3.19 14.04
C ARG A 44 11.43 4.62 13.63
N GLN A 45 12.68 4.86 13.25
CA GLN A 45 13.19 6.21 12.95
C GLN A 45 12.96 6.60 11.49
N GLN A 46 13.02 5.66 10.54
CA GLN A 46 12.86 5.92 9.11
C GLN A 46 12.28 4.72 8.36
N THR A 47 11.71 4.99 7.20
CA THR A 47 11.16 3.96 6.31
C THR A 47 12.19 3.53 5.29
N PHE A 48 12.27 2.23 5.01
CA PHE A 48 13.14 1.65 4.01
C PHE A 48 12.33 1.13 2.81
N ASP A 49 12.93 1.20 1.62
CA ASP A 49 12.32 0.66 0.40
C ASP A 49 12.41 -0.87 0.37
N LEU A 50 13.46 -1.44 0.99
CA LEU A 50 13.62 -2.87 1.18
C LEU A 50 14.63 -3.16 2.31
N ILE A 51 14.41 -4.27 3.01
CA ILE A 51 15.29 -4.74 4.08
C ILE A 51 15.89 -6.09 3.66
N LEU A 52 17.24 -6.18 3.68
CA LEU A 52 17.98 -7.44 3.61
C LEU A 52 18.26 -7.88 5.05
N LEU A 53 17.81 -9.07 5.43
CA LEU A 53 17.84 -9.52 6.82
C LEU A 53 18.50 -10.90 6.92
N ASP A 54 19.61 -10.98 7.63
CA ASP A 54 20.23 -12.26 7.96
C ASP A 54 19.35 -13.05 8.94
N GLU A 55 19.29 -14.34 8.73
CA GLU A 55 18.55 -15.24 9.59
C GLU A 55 19.26 -15.53 10.89
N MET A 56 20.58 -15.74 10.83
CA MET A 56 21.38 -16.22 11.95
C MET A 56 22.21 -15.07 12.55
N MET A 57 21.65 -14.39 13.53
CA MET A 57 22.32 -13.30 14.23
C MET A 57 22.33 -13.54 15.75
N PRO A 58 23.34 -13.03 16.48
CA PRO A 58 23.34 -13.04 17.94
C PRO A 58 22.18 -12.22 18.52
N GLY A 59 21.54 -12.75 19.55
CA GLY A 59 20.40 -12.10 20.22
C GLY A 59 19.07 -12.46 19.55
N LEU A 60 18.44 -11.49 18.90
CA LEU A 60 17.22 -11.76 18.13
C LEU A 60 17.56 -12.44 16.81
N SER A 61 16.93 -13.57 16.55
CA SER A 61 17.01 -14.24 15.24
C SER A 61 16.40 -13.36 14.13
N GLY A 62 16.73 -13.68 12.86
CA GLY A 62 16.15 -13.00 11.73
C GLY A 62 14.62 -13.11 11.69
N LEU A 63 14.03 -14.26 12.04
CA LEU A 63 12.58 -14.46 12.06
C LEU A 63 11.89 -13.64 13.17
N GLU A 64 12.46 -13.57 14.37
CA GLU A 64 11.93 -12.74 15.45
C GLU A 64 12.03 -11.25 15.11
N THR A 65 13.12 -10.85 14.47
CA THR A 65 13.34 -9.48 13.97
C THR A 65 12.34 -9.13 12.86
N LEU A 66 12.12 -10.04 11.90
CA LEU A 66 11.14 -9.90 10.82
C LEU A 66 9.75 -9.61 11.35
N GLN A 67 9.29 -10.36 12.35
CA GLN A 67 7.97 -10.20 12.92
C GLN A 67 7.79 -8.79 13.50
N GLN A 68 8.76 -8.32 14.29
CA GLN A 68 8.71 -6.99 14.88
C GLN A 68 8.81 -5.86 13.83
N ILE A 69 9.65 -6.06 12.79
CA ILE A 69 9.72 -5.11 11.67
C ILE A 69 8.37 -5.03 10.95
N LYS A 70 7.70 -6.16 10.72
CA LYS A 70 6.39 -6.19 10.05
C LYS A 70 5.27 -5.54 10.87
N ASP A 71 5.38 -5.53 12.18
CA ASP A 71 4.44 -4.80 13.05
C ASP A 71 4.62 -3.27 12.93
N ILE A 72 5.86 -2.79 12.68
CA ILE A 72 6.20 -1.36 12.53
C ILE A 72 6.00 -0.90 11.09
N GLN A 73 6.50 -1.67 10.13
CA GLN A 73 6.49 -1.38 8.69
C GLN A 73 5.90 -2.56 7.89
N PRO A 74 4.59 -2.82 7.95
CA PRO A 74 3.97 -4.00 7.32
C PRO A 74 4.14 -4.03 5.81
N ALA A 75 4.25 -2.87 5.19
CA ALA A 75 4.38 -2.74 3.75
C ALA A 75 5.81 -2.88 3.23
N THR A 76 6.85 -2.68 4.06
CA THR A 76 8.25 -2.77 3.62
C THR A 76 8.62 -4.21 3.26
N PRO A 77 9.11 -4.48 2.03
CA PRO A 77 9.55 -5.81 1.65
C PRO A 77 10.79 -6.22 2.44
N VAL A 78 10.79 -7.44 2.95
CA VAL A 78 11.94 -8.04 3.63
C VAL A 78 12.41 -9.24 2.83
N VAL A 79 13.69 -9.27 2.51
CA VAL A 79 14.38 -10.36 1.85
C VAL A 79 15.28 -11.04 2.87
N MET A 80 15.03 -12.32 3.15
CA MET A 80 15.86 -13.08 4.07
C MET A 80 17.14 -13.55 3.40
N CYS A 81 18.27 -13.44 4.10
CA CYS A 81 19.56 -14.01 3.70
C CYS A 81 19.88 -15.17 4.64
N THR A 82 20.02 -16.38 4.14
CA THR A 82 20.19 -17.59 4.97
C THR A 82 21.34 -18.47 4.46
N LYS A 83 21.99 -19.20 5.37
CA LYS A 83 22.98 -20.23 5.05
C LYS A 83 22.35 -21.61 4.83
N SER A 84 21.06 -21.76 5.14
CA SER A 84 20.36 -23.05 5.12
C SER A 84 19.34 -23.13 3.98
N GLU A 85 19.27 -24.29 3.34
CA GLU A 85 18.21 -24.67 2.40
C GLU A 85 17.09 -25.45 3.11
N GLU A 86 17.02 -25.42 4.44
CA GLU A 86 16.07 -26.20 5.21
C GLU A 86 14.63 -25.74 4.95
N GLU A 87 13.81 -26.65 4.48
CA GLU A 87 12.43 -26.43 4.07
C GLU A 87 11.54 -25.89 5.19
N ASP A 88 11.84 -26.23 6.44
CA ASP A 88 11.11 -25.79 7.63
C ASP A 88 11.29 -24.29 7.92
N ILE A 89 12.50 -23.76 7.72
CA ILE A 89 12.82 -22.34 7.90
C ILE A 89 12.14 -21.53 6.78
N MET A 90 12.18 -22.05 5.55
CA MET A 90 11.49 -21.44 4.41
C MET A 90 9.97 -21.39 4.62
N ASN A 91 9.38 -22.45 5.14
CA ASN A 91 7.94 -22.51 5.41
C ASN A 91 7.51 -21.54 6.53
N GLN A 92 8.30 -21.39 7.57
CA GLN A 92 8.07 -20.39 8.62
C GLN A 92 8.24 -18.96 8.09
N ALA A 93 9.25 -18.70 7.26
CA ALA A 93 9.49 -17.41 6.63
C ALA A 93 8.38 -17.05 5.63
N ILE A 94 7.88 -17.99 4.83
CA ILE A 94 6.74 -17.82 3.93
C ILE A 94 5.48 -17.46 4.73
N GLY A 95 5.22 -18.13 5.85
CA GLY A 95 4.14 -17.77 6.79
C GLY A 95 4.29 -16.37 7.40
N SER A 96 5.52 -15.87 7.50
CA SER A 96 5.88 -14.56 8.06
C SER A 96 5.88 -13.40 7.03
N LYS A 97 5.40 -13.63 5.81
CA LYS A 97 5.26 -12.61 4.75
C LYS A 97 6.59 -11.98 4.29
N ILE A 98 7.61 -12.79 4.03
CA ILE A 98 8.82 -12.33 3.34
C ILE A 98 8.53 -12.05 1.86
N ALA A 99 9.30 -11.13 1.27
CA ALA A 99 9.19 -10.80 -0.14
C ALA A 99 10.01 -11.74 -1.04
N ASP A 100 11.15 -12.20 -0.54
CA ASP A 100 12.08 -13.09 -1.23
C ASP A 100 13.09 -13.69 -0.23
N TYR A 101 13.88 -14.66 -0.65
CA TYR A 101 15.02 -15.16 0.12
C TYR A 101 16.24 -15.36 -0.76
N LEU A 102 17.44 -15.23 -0.18
CA LEU A 102 18.73 -15.41 -0.83
C LEU A 102 19.59 -16.37 -0.01
N ILE A 103 20.20 -17.32 -0.68
CA ILE A 103 21.08 -18.31 -0.03
C ILE A 103 22.50 -17.79 -0.02
N LYS A 104 23.16 -17.76 1.15
CA LYS A 104 24.57 -17.38 1.30
C LYS A 104 25.49 -18.49 0.76
N PRO A 105 26.57 -18.17 0.01
CA PRO A 105 27.09 -16.83 -0.26
C PRO A 105 26.27 -16.10 -1.33
N VAL A 106 25.81 -14.88 -0.98
CA VAL A 106 24.91 -14.12 -1.85
C VAL A 106 25.69 -13.45 -2.97
N ASN A 107 25.26 -13.66 -4.22
CA ASN A 107 25.83 -12.99 -5.37
C ASN A 107 25.25 -11.56 -5.49
N PRO A 108 26.08 -10.51 -5.70
CA PRO A 108 25.58 -9.13 -5.85
C PRO A 108 24.51 -8.96 -6.92
N ASN A 109 24.57 -9.72 -8.02
CA ASN A 109 23.55 -9.69 -9.06
C ASN A 109 22.22 -10.31 -8.64
N GLN A 110 22.23 -11.32 -7.76
CA GLN A 110 21.01 -11.88 -7.20
C GLN A 110 20.32 -10.86 -6.28
N ILE A 111 21.10 -10.15 -5.45
CA ILE A 111 20.57 -9.05 -4.64
C ILE A 111 19.93 -8.01 -5.55
N LEU A 112 20.65 -7.55 -6.58
CA LEU A 112 20.13 -6.53 -7.50
C LEU A 112 18.84 -6.97 -8.21
N LEU A 113 18.74 -8.24 -8.58
CA LEU A 113 17.54 -8.80 -9.20
C LEU A 113 16.36 -8.80 -8.21
N SER A 114 16.60 -9.24 -6.98
CA SER A 114 15.59 -9.24 -5.91
C SER A 114 15.13 -7.81 -5.57
N LEU A 115 16.06 -6.84 -5.49
CA LEU A 115 15.74 -5.43 -5.30
C LEU A 115 14.84 -4.90 -6.40
N LYS A 116 15.21 -5.10 -7.66
CA LYS A 116 14.42 -4.64 -8.81
C LYS A 116 13.03 -5.26 -8.82
N LYS A 117 12.92 -6.55 -8.56
CA LYS A 117 11.63 -7.26 -8.49
C LYS A 117 10.73 -6.67 -7.41
N ASN A 118 11.26 -6.45 -6.20
CA ASN A 118 10.44 -6.09 -5.05
C ASN A 118 10.18 -4.57 -4.94
N ILE A 119 11.10 -3.71 -5.38
CA ILE A 119 10.93 -2.25 -5.36
C ILE A 119 10.12 -1.81 -6.58
N HIS A 120 10.52 -2.17 -7.80
CA HIS A 120 9.81 -1.74 -9.02
C HIS A 120 8.41 -2.34 -9.16
N GLN A 121 8.20 -3.57 -8.69
CA GLN A 121 6.85 -4.15 -8.71
C GLN A 121 5.88 -3.33 -7.84
N ARG A 122 6.35 -2.76 -6.73
CA ARG A 122 5.54 -1.85 -5.89
C ARG A 122 5.26 -0.53 -6.60
N GLU A 123 6.25 0.05 -7.27
CA GLU A 123 6.07 1.27 -8.07
C GLU A 123 5.04 1.06 -9.17
N ILE A 124 5.16 -0.01 -9.96
CA ILE A 124 4.23 -0.34 -11.04
C ILE A 124 2.82 -0.59 -10.50
N VAL A 125 2.67 -1.35 -9.41
CA VAL A 125 1.35 -1.59 -8.79
C VAL A 125 0.77 -0.29 -8.25
N SER A 126 1.58 0.57 -7.63
CA SER A 126 1.16 1.88 -7.15
C SER A 126 0.72 2.79 -8.30
N GLU A 127 1.49 2.88 -9.38
CA GLU A 127 1.17 3.69 -10.56
C GLU A 127 -0.09 3.20 -11.27
N VAL A 128 -0.24 1.89 -11.47
CA VAL A 128 -1.43 1.29 -12.08
C VAL A 128 -2.66 1.53 -11.22
N THR A 129 -2.54 1.35 -9.90
CA THR A 129 -3.62 1.60 -8.96
C THR A 129 -4.00 3.08 -8.96
N GLN A 130 -3.03 3.99 -8.91
CA GLN A 130 -3.26 5.43 -8.95
C GLN A 130 -3.92 5.86 -10.27
N SER A 131 -3.45 5.36 -11.41
CA SER A 131 -4.05 5.62 -12.72
C SER A 131 -5.49 5.11 -12.80
N SER A 132 -5.76 3.93 -12.25
CA SER A 132 -7.12 3.35 -12.19
C SER A 132 -8.06 4.23 -11.37
N TYR A 133 -7.65 4.67 -10.17
CA TYR A 133 -8.47 5.57 -9.35
C TYR A 133 -8.67 6.94 -10.00
N GLN A 134 -7.67 7.49 -10.71
CA GLN A 134 -7.82 8.74 -11.44
C GLN A 134 -8.86 8.62 -12.55
N GLN A 135 -8.89 7.52 -13.29
CA GLN A 135 -9.91 7.27 -14.31
C GLN A 135 -11.31 7.13 -13.70
N GLU A 136 -11.42 6.36 -12.62
CA GLU A 136 -12.69 6.23 -11.90
C GLU A 136 -13.15 7.56 -11.31
N TYR A 137 -12.24 8.40 -10.80
CA TYR A 137 -12.54 9.75 -10.32
C TYR A 137 -13.17 10.59 -11.42
N GLN A 138 -12.58 10.62 -12.61
CA GLN A 138 -13.11 11.39 -13.75
C GLN A 138 -14.49 10.87 -14.18
N GLN A 139 -14.67 9.56 -14.24
CA GLN A 139 -15.96 8.96 -14.57
C GLN A 139 -17.04 9.30 -13.53
N LEU A 140 -16.68 9.26 -12.26
CA LEU A 140 -17.59 9.58 -11.17
C LEU A 140 -17.99 11.06 -11.16
N ALA A 141 -17.03 11.97 -11.41
CA ALA A 141 -17.31 13.39 -11.55
C ALA A 141 -18.29 13.68 -12.70
N MET A 142 -18.11 13.05 -13.85
CA MET A 142 -19.07 13.15 -14.97
C MET A 142 -20.44 12.60 -14.58
N GLN A 143 -20.49 11.45 -13.91
CA GLN A 143 -21.73 10.84 -13.47
C GLN A 143 -22.50 11.75 -12.49
N ILE A 144 -21.80 12.41 -11.55
CA ILE A 144 -22.42 13.38 -10.62
C ILE A 144 -23.08 14.52 -11.37
N MET A 145 -22.42 15.05 -12.42
CA MET A 145 -22.97 16.13 -13.24
C MET A 145 -24.21 15.73 -14.02
N ASP A 146 -24.28 14.48 -14.50
CA ASP A 146 -25.37 13.99 -15.35
C ASP A 146 -26.48 13.26 -14.60
N SER A 147 -26.34 13.08 -13.27
CA SER A 147 -27.30 12.31 -12.46
C SER A 147 -28.65 12.99 -12.38
N ARG A 148 -29.69 12.29 -12.83
CA ARG A 148 -31.08 12.76 -12.97
C ARG A 148 -32.07 11.93 -12.17
N THR A 149 -31.70 10.73 -11.76
CA THR A 149 -32.59 9.79 -11.09
C THR A 149 -32.06 9.38 -9.73
N TRP A 150 -32.96 8.92 -8.85
CA TRP A 150 -32.59 8.33 -7.57
C TRP A 150 -31.61 7.16 -7.73
N LYS A 151 -31.78 6.37 -8.78
CA LYS A 151 -30.93 5.22 -9.07
C LYS A 151 -29.49 5.65 -9.36
N ASP A 152 -29.28 6.73 -10.13
CA ASP A 152 -27.95 7.27 -10.44
C ASP A 152 -27.21 7.66 -9.15
N TRP A 153 -27.92 8.34 -8.22
CA TRP A 153 -27.35 8.72 -6.93
C TRP A 153 -26.98 7.53 -6.05
N MET A 154 -27.81 6.49 -6.04
CA MET A 154 -27.51 5.27 -5.30
C MET A 154 -26.26 4.56 -5.84
N ASP A 155 -26.06 4.55 -7.16
CA ASP A 155 -24.86 3.96 -7.76
C ASP A 155 -23.60 4.78 -7.46
N ILE A 156 -23.69 6.11 -7.45
CA ILE A 156 -22.60 7.01 -7.02
C ILE A 156 -22.18 6.69 -5.58
N TYR A 157 -23.14 6.68 -4.64
CA TYR A 157 -22.84 6.46 -3.24
C TYR A 157 -22.28 5.06 -2.98
N ARG A 158 -22.75 4.02 -3.69
CA ARG A 158 -22.19 2.68 -3.61
C ARG A 158 -20.71 2.65 -4.00
N ARG A 159 -20.31 3.37 -5.04
CA ARG A 159 -18.91 3.47 -5.48
C ARG A 159 -18.06 4.25 -4.48
N LEU A 160 -18.55 5.36 -3.95
CA LEU A 160 -17.86 6.15 -2.93
C LEU A 160 -17.60 5.35 -1.64
N VAL A 161 -18.59 4.57 -1.19
CA VAL A 161 -18.42 3.67 -0.02
C VAL A 161 -17.40 2.57 -0.29
N LYS A 162 -17.42 1.99 -1.50
CA LYS A 162 -16.41 1.00 -1.89
C LYS A 162 -15.00 1.58 -1.81
N TRP A 163 -14.78 2.77 -2.36
CA TRP A 163 -13.48 3.46 -2.30
C TRP A 163 -13.07 3.78 -0.86
N GLU A 164 -13.99 4.21 -0.04
CA GLU A 164 -13.71 4.49 1.37
C GLU A 164 -13.19 3.26 2.12
N LEU A 165 -13.79 2.10 1.86
CA LEU A 165 -13.32 0.83 2.43
C LEU A 165 -11.95 0.41 1.92
N GLU A 166 -11.68 0.58 0.62
CA GLU A 166 -10.40 0.24 0.00
C GLU A 166 -9.27 1.16 0.45
N LEU A 167 -9.53 2.45 0.62
CA LEU A 167 -8.53 3.46 0.99
C LEU A 167 -8.36 3.64 2.51
N SER A 168 -9.28 3.12 3.32
CA SER A 168 -9.27 3.28 4.79
C SER A 168 -8.01 2.74 5.47
N SER A 169 -7.33 1.78 4.84
CA SER A 169 -6.10 1.17 5.34
C SER A 169 -4.82 1.83 4.79
N THR A 170 -4.94 2.84 3.93
CA THR A 170 -3.80 3.45 3.23
C THR A 170 -3.73 4.96 3.51
N ASN A 171 -2.53 5.46 3.79
CA ASN A 171 -2.30 6.91 3.83
C ASN A 171 -2.00 7.41 2.40
N SER A 172 -3.02 7.36 1.54
CA SER A 172 -2.90 7.65 0.11
C SER A 172 -3.37 9.07 -0.22
N PRO A 173 -2.73 9.77 -1.17
CA PRO A 173 -3.25 11.02 -1.75
C PRO A 173 -4.67 10.88 -2.33
N MET A 174 -5.08 9.66 -2.65
CA MET A 174 -6.43 9.36 -3.13
C MET A 174 -7.52 9.61 -2.08
N THR A 175 -7.16 9.63 -0.79
CA THR A 175 -8.11 9.92 0.31
C THR A 175 -8.67 11.35 0.20
N GLU A 176 -7.84 12.32 -0.17
CA GLU A 176 -8.28 13.71 -0.40
C GLU A 176 -9.22 13.81 -1.61
N MET A 177 -8.87 13.12 -2.70
CA MET A 177 -9.73 13.05 -3.90
C MET A 177 -11.08 12.40 -3.59
N LEU A 178 -11.11 11.34 -2.79
CA LEU A 178 -12.35 10.72 -2.34
C LEU A 178 -13.21 11.71 -1.52
N GLN A 179 -12.61 12.47 -0.61
CA GLN A 179 -13.34 13.44 0.19
C GLN A 179 -13.97 14.54 -0.68
N MET A 180 -13.24 15.06 -1.65
CA MET A 180 -13.78 16.04 -2.62
C MET A 180 -14.98 15.46 -3.38
N GLN A 181 -14.91 14.21 -3.86
CA GLN A 181 -16.02 13.58 -4.57
C GLN A 181 -17.24 13.35 -3.67
N LYS A 182 -17.05 13.03 -2.40
CA LYS A 182 -18.14 12.91 -1.42
C LYS A 182 -18.85 14.26 -1.23
N GLU A 183 -18.10 15.35 -1.14
CA GLU A 183 -18.67 16.70 -1.02
C GLU A 183 -19.44 17.12 -2.28
N GLU A 184 -18.91 16.88 -3.47
CA GLU A 184 -19.59 17.14 -4.74
C GLU A 184 -20.86 16.29 -4.88
N ALA A 185 -20.81 15.01 -4.53
CA ALA A 185 -21.97 14.12 -4.57
C ALA A 185 -23.06 14.58 -3.59
N ASN A 186 -22.69 14.95 -2.37
CA ASN A 186 -23.63 15.45 -1.37
C ASN A 186 -24.33 16.74 -1.84
N LEU A 187 -23.56 17.69 -2.40
CA LEU A 187 -24.10 18.93 -2.93
C LEU A 187 -25.04 18.68 -4.13
N GLY A 188 -24.62 17.81 -5.04
CA GLY A 188 -25.42 17.42 -6.21
C GLY A 188 -26.72 16.74 -5.82
N PHE A 189 -26.65 15.79 -4.87
CA PHE A 189 -27.82 15.09 -4.36
C PHE A 189 -28.80 16.05 -3.64
N ALA A 190 -28.28 16.96 -2.82
CA ALA A 190 -29.11 17.96 -2.16
C ALA A 190 -29.88 18.84 -3.18
N LYS A 191 -29.22 19.25 -4.27
CA LYS A 191 -29.87 19.96 -5.37
C LYS A 191 -30.94 19.12 -6.08
N TYR A 192 -30.64 17.83 -6.31
CA TYR A 192 -31.60 16.90 -6.90
C TYR A 192 -32.84 16.74 -6.02
N VAL A 193 -32.70 16.51 -4.73
CA VAL A 193 -33.81 16.37 -3.76
C VAL A 193 -34.62 17.67 -3.71
N SER A 194 -33.95 18.82 -3.60
CA SER A 194 -34.64 20.12 -3.53
C SER A 194 -35.45 20.39 -4.78
N LYS A 195 -34.94 20.05 -5.96
CA LYS A 195 -35.64 20.23 -7.24
C LYS A 195 -36.88 19.34 -7.34
N ASN A 196 -36.80 18.09 -6.88
CA ASN A 196 -37.88 17.13 -7.04
C ASN A 196 -38.86 17.13 -5.86
N TYR A 197 -38.52 17.80 -4.76
CA TYR A 197 -39.36 17.84 -3.57
C TYR A 197 -40.76 18.41 -3.82
N LEU A 198 -40.84 19.52 -4.54
CA LEU A 198 -42.12 20.16 -4.85
C LEU A 198 -42.99 19.28 -5.74
N ASP A 199 -42.42 18.65 -6.75
CA ASP A 199 -43.13 17.71 -7.64
C ASP A 199 -43.68 16.51 -6.85
N TRP A 200 -42.89 15.96 -5.94
CA TRP A 200 -43.32 14.85 -5.07
C TRP A 200 -44.45 15.27 -4.11
N MET A 201 -44.35 16.45 -3.52
CA MET A 201 -45.41 17.01 -2.66
C MET A 201 -46.73 17.26 -3.42
N GLN A 202 -46.66 17.77 -4.66
CA GLN A 202 -47.82 17.96 -5.51
C GLN A 202 -48.48 16.62 -5.90
N GLN A 203 -47.68 15.61 -6.23
CA GLN A 203 -48.17 14.25 -6.51
C GLN A 203 -48.87 13.63 -5.29
N LEU A 204 -48.28 13.75 -4.10
CA LEU A 204 -48.88 13.25 -2.85
C LEU A 204 -50.20 13.97 -2.55
N ALA A 205 -50.26 15.28 -2.73
CA ALA A 205 -51.52 16.07 -2.52
C ALA A 205 -52.59 15.66 -3.53
N SER A 206 -52.23 15.33 -4.77
CA SER A 206 -53.21 14.88 -5.78
C SER A 206 -53.73 13.48 -5.50
N LEU A 207 -52.91 12.59 -4.90
CA LEU A 207 -53.34 11.25 -4.50
C LEU A 207 -54.32 11.29 -3.32
N SER A 208 -54.06 12.13 -2.28
CA SER A 208 -54.95 12.29 -1.12
C SER A 208 -56.33 12.84 -1.51
N GLN A 209 -56.44 13.71 -2.51
CA GLN A 209 -57.72 14.21 -2.99
C GLN A 209 -58.55 13.19 -3.79
N ASN A 210 -57.89 12.15 -4.34
CA ASN A 210 -58.58 11.08 -5.05
C ASN A 210 -59.07 9.94 -4.14
N GLU A 211 -58.59 9.86 -2.94
CA GLU A 211 -59.08 8.88 -1.93
C GLU A 211 -60.34 9.40 -1.15
N GLU A 212 -60.62 10.68 -1.22
CA GLU A 212 -61.81 11.29 -0.58
C GLU A 212 -63.05 11.36 -1.55
N ARG A 213 -62.97 10.80 -2.72
CA ARG A 213 -64.07 10.66 -3.70
C ARG A 213 -64.50 9.22 -3.87
#